data_1ac0a55a676a5c047c4f89b8b20cfba3
#
_entry.id   1ac0a55a676a5c047c4f89b8b20cfba3
#
_cell.length_a   1.000
_cell.length_b   1.000
_cell.length_c   1.000
_cell.angle_alpha   90.00
_cell.angle_beta   90.00
_cell.angle_gamma   90.00
#
_symmetry.space_group_name_H-M   'P 1'
#
loop_
_entity.id
_entity.type
_entity.pdbx_description
1 polymer ?
#
loop_
_entity_poly.entity_id
_entity_poly.type
_entity_poly.pdbx_seq_one_letter_code
_entity_poly.pdbx_strand_id
1 'polypeptide(L)'
;MENMKIYEAVRKVPDSAKKNISAGRLKGMTDINPMWRIKALTEQFGPCGIGWKVEVSRTWQDLGADGVVTVYVQLLLYVKCNDAWSAPIPGIGGSSLVAKERGGLYTSDECYKMAYTDALSVCCKMLGFGADVYWAADRTKYQQVQPQDTKKEQARQQAAEKISPDQVVILKENAENERVKKALAYYKVSRIEDLTRHQADQIFMKLGL
;
A
#
# COMPACT_ATOMS: atom_id res chain seq x y z
N MET A 1 -29.13 -7.77 -1.85
CA MET A 1 -29.45 -6.32 -1.75
C MET A 1 -29.15 -5.69 -3.09
N GLU A 2 -30.16 -5.12 -3.71
CA GLU A 2 -30.06 -4.56 -5.08
C GLU A 2 -29.04 -3.40 -5.17
N ASN A 3 -28.94 -2.60 -4.10
CA ASN A 3 -28.00 -1.46 -4.01
C ASN A 3 -26.52 -1.84 -4.09
N MET A 4 -26.15 -3.09 -3.80
CA MET A 4 -24.77 -3.56 -3.87
C MET A 4 -24.40 -4.24 -5.20
N LYS A 5 -25.36 -4.40 -6.10
CA LYS A 5 -25.17 -5.19 -7.34
C LYS A 5 -23.99 -4.69 -8.19
N ILE A 6 -23.92 -3.39 -8.42
CA ILE A 6 -22.82 -2.78 -9.19
C ILE A 6 -21.52 -2.93 -8.45
N TYR A 7 -21.48 -2.56 -7.16
CA TYR A 7 -20.28 -2.65 -6.33
C TYR A 7 -19.69 -4.06 -6.32
N GLU A 8 -20.50 -5.08 -6.08
CA GLU A 8 -20.04 -6.48 -6.05
C GLU A 8 -19.55 -6.97 -7.41
N ALA A 9 -20.12 -6.48 -8.50
CA ALA A 9 -19.70 -6.85 -9.85
C ALA A 9 -18.33 -6.27 -10.24
N VAL A 10 -17.96 -5.08 -9.72
CA VAL A 10 -16.77 -4.32 -10.16
C VAL A 10 -15.67 -4.23 -9.10
N ARG A 11 -15.89 -4.71 -7.88
CA ARG A 11 -14.91 -4.60 -6.79
C ARG A 11 -13.63 -5.41 -7.03
N LYS A 12 -13.75 -6.58 -7.69
CA LYS A 12 -12.62 -7.47 -7.95
C LYS A 12 -11.96 -7.15 -9.28
N VAL A 13 -10.67 -6.81 -9.24
CA VAL A 13 -9.86 -6.65 -10.45
C VAL A 13 -9.23 -7.99 -10.79
N PRO A 14 -9.33 -8.49 -12.05
CA PRO A 14 -8.63 -9.71 -12.46
C PRO A 14 -7.11 -9.50 -12.42
N ASP A 15 -6.35 -10.57 -12.18
CA ASP A 15 -4.89 -10.49 -12.07
C ASP A 15 -4.23 -9.96 -13.33
N SER A 16 -4.80 -10.28 -14.51
CA SER A 16 -4.35 -9.78 -15.80
C SER A 16 -4.45 -8.24 -15.96
N ALA A 17 -5.26 -7.58 -15.14
CA ALA A 17 -5.42 -6.13 -15.12
C ALA A 17 -4.72 -5.45 -13.92
N LYS A 18 -3.94 -6.21 -13.15
CA LYS A 18 -3.14 -5.71 -12.03
C LYS A 18 -1.66 -5.75 -12.34
N LYS A 19 -0.91 -4.75 -11.90
CA LYS A 19 0.55 -4.70 -11.98
C LYS A 19 1.11 -4.13 -10.69
N ASN A 20 2.08 -4.82 -10.09
CA ASN A 20 2.80 -4.30 -8.95
C ASN A 20 3.77 -3.20 -9.37
N ILE A 21 3.75 -2.08 -8.67
CA ILE A 21 4.69 -0.98 -8.87
C ILE A 21 6.00 -1.33 -8.18
N SER A 22 7.07 -1.52 -8.96
CA SER A 22 8.38 -1.99 -8.49
C SER A 22 9.31 -0.89 -8.00
N ALA A 23 9.04 0.38 -8.34
CA ALA A 23 9.95 1.49 -8.05
C ALA A 23 9.20 2.80 -7.76
N GLY A 24 9.94 3.82 -7.28
CA GLY A 24 9.42 5.16 -7.01
C GLY A 24 8.59 5.24 -5.73
N ARG A 25 7.89 6.37 -5.57
CA ARG A 25 7.10 6.71 -4.39
C ARG A 25 5.96 5.71 -4.10
N LEU A 26 5.44 5.07 -5.14
CA LEU A 26 4.32 4.13 -5.06
C LEU A 26 4.77 2.67 -5.03
N LYS A 27 6.06 2.39 -4.78
CA LYS A 27 6.60 1.02 -4.71
C LYS A 27 5.80 0.15 -3.72
N GLY A 28 5.41 -1.03 -4.20
CA GLY A 28 4.63 -2.00 -3.43
C GLY A 28 3.12 -1.80 -3.52
N MET A 29 2.65 -0.75 -4.20
CA MET A 29 1.24 -0.58 -4.52
C MET A 29 0.88 -1.33 -5.81
N THR A 30 -0.40 -1.58 -5.99
CA THR A 30 -0.94 -2.23 -7.21
C THR A 30 -1.52 -1.16 -8.13
N ASP A 31 -1.00 -1.13 -9.35
CA ASP A 31 -1.59 -0.37 -10.45
C ASP A 31 -2.69 -1.19 -11.12
N ILE A 32 -3.78 -0.54 -11.50
CA ILE A 32 -4.90 -1.14 -12.21
C ILE A 32 -4.93 -0.60 -13.63
N ASN A 33 -4.85 -1.49 -14.61
CA ASN A 33 -4.93 -1.11 -16.03
C ASN A 33 -6.17 -0.25 -16.31
N PRO A 34 -6.02 0.99 -16.82
CA PRO A 34 -7.14 1.87 -17.09
C PRO A 34 -8.18 1.28 -18.06
N MET A 35 -7.73 0.47 -19.03
CA MET A 35 -8.63 -0.18 -19.98
C MET A 35 -9.58 -1.19 -19.33
N TRP A 36 -9.17 -1.79 -18.21
CA TRP A 36 -10.10 -2.64 -17.45
C TRP A 36 -11.29 -1.84 -16.91
N ARG A 37 -11.07 -0.61 -16.44
CA ARG A 37 -12.18 0.25 -15.96
C ARG A 37 -13.15 0.59 -17.07
N ILE A 38 -12.64 0.92 -18.27
CA ILE A 38 -13.45 1.20 -19.46
C ILE A 38 -14.25 -0.06 -19.86
N LYS A 39 -13.61 -1.23 -19.86
CA LYS A 39 -14.27 -2.50 -20.11
C LYS A 39 -15.39 -2.75 -19.11
N ALA A 40 -15.11 -2.64 -17.82
CA ALA A 40 -16.08 -2.89 -16.77
C ALA A 40 -17.22 -1.86 -16.75
N LEU A 41 -16.98 -0.59 -17.05
CA LEU A 41 -18.04 0.39 -17.29
C LEU A 41 -18.95 -0.04 -18.45
N THR A 42 -18.35 -0.50 -19.55
CA THR A 42 -19.10 -0.98 -20.73
C THR A 42 -19.90 -2.25 -20.43
N GLU A 43 -19.33 -3.17 -19.65
CA GLU A 43 -20.03 -4.39 -19.22
C GLU A 43 -21.22 -4.11 -18.31
N GLN A 44 -21.11 -3.12 -17.43
CA GLN A 44 -22.16 -2.79 -16.47
C GLN A 44 -23.26 -1.89 -17.05
N PHE A 45 -22.90 -0.94 -17.91
CA PHE A 45 -23.81 0.13 -18.31
C PHE A 45 -24.05 0.20 -19.83
N GLY A 46 -23.28 -0.51 -20.64
CA GLY A 46 -23.29 -0.42 -22.10
C GLY A 46 -22.17 0.47 -22.65
N PRO A 47 -22.12 0.73 -23.96
CA PRO A 47 -21.06 1.49 -24.62
C PRO A 47 -20.96 2.94 -24.13
N CYS A 48 -19.74 3.49 -24.19
CA CYS A 48 -19.52 4.91 -23.95
C CYS A 48 -20.36 5.80 -24.90
N GLY A 49 -20.97 6.84 -24.35
CA GLY A 49 -21.90 7.73 -25.04
C GLY A 49 -23.36 7.26 -25.01
N ILE A 50 -23.60 5.97 -24.73
CA ILE A 50 -24.96 5.37 -24.69
C ILE A 50 -25.30 4.94 -23.26
N GLY A 51 -24.47 4.15 -22.63
CA GLY A 51 -24.68 3.63 -21.28
C GLY A 51 -23.87 4.33 -20.19
N TRP A 52 -22.77 4.95 -20.56
CA TRP A 52 -22.00 5.86 -19.71
C TRP A 52 -21.33 6.94 -20.54
N LYS A 53 -21.04 8.07 -19.94
CA LYS A 53 -20.32 9.18 -20.57
C LYS A 53 -19.53 9.95 -19.53
N VAL A 54 -18.54 10.73 -19.99
CA VAL A 54 -17.80 11.68 -19.15
C VAL A 54 -17.82 13.06 -19.78
N GLU A 55 -17.80 14.08 -18.93
CA GLU A 55 -17.67 15.48 -19.32
C GLU A 55 -16.46 16.06 -18.58
N VAL A 56 -15.63 16.83 -19.30
CA VAL A 56 -14.55 17.60 -18.67
C VAL A 56 -15.19 18.85 -18.08
N SER A 57 -15.26 18.92 -16.77
CA SER A 57 -15.83 20.08 -16.07
C SER A 57 -14.82 21.22 -15.94
N ARG A 58 -13.56 20.87 -15.66
CA ARG A 58 -12.49 21.86 -15.44
C ARG A 58 -11.13 21.27 -15.71
N THR A 59 -10.21 22.10 -16.21
CA THR A 59 -8.77 21.84 -16.23
C THR A 59 -8.04 23.03 -15.63
N TRP A 60 -6.97 22.78 -14.88
CA TRP A 60 -6.11 23.82 -14.36
C TRP A 60 -4.70 23.30 -14.14
N GLN A 61 -3.78 24.19 -13.83
CA GLN A 61 -2.42 23.84 -13.49
C GLN A 61 -1.97 24.61 -12.26
N ASP A 62 -1.12 23.97 -11.44
CA ASP A 62 -0.52 24.57 -10.27
C ASP A 62 1.00 24.52 -10.39
N LEU A 63 1.63 25.64 -10.05
CA LEU A 63 3.09 25.74 -9.94
C LEU A 63 3.52 25.21 -8.56
N GLY A 64 4.34 24.17 -8.57
CA GLY A 64 4.97 23.62 -7.38
C GLY A 64 6.35 24.22 -7.13
N ALA A 65 7.09 23.63 -6.21
CA ALA A 65 8.47 24.02 -5.92
C ALA A 65 9.40 23.70 -7.10
N ASP A 66 10.52 24.42 -7.19
CA ASP A 66 11.62 24.15 -8.14
C ASP A 66 11.21 24.17 -9.63
N GLY A 67 10.15 24.89 -10.00
CA GLY A 67 9.68 24.97 -11.38
C GLY A 67 8.86 23.75 -11.83
N VAL A 68 8.52 22.83 -10.95
CA VAL A 68 7.60 21.72 -11.23
C VAL A 68 6.19 22.25 -11.44
N VAL A 69 5.51 21.79 -12.50
CA VAL A 69 4.11 22.17 -12.81
C VAL A 69 3.27 20.89 -12.85
N THR A 70 2.14 20.91 -12.15
CA THR A 70 1.16 19.81 -12.18
C THR A 70 -0.10 20.31 -12.83
N VAL A 71 -0.65 19.51 -13.77
CA VAL A 71 -1.97 19.74 -14.36
C VAL A 71 -3.01 18.86 -13.67
N TYR A 72 -4.22 19.37 -13.62
CA TYR A 72 -5.37 18.68 -13.08
C TYR A 72 -6.51 18.70 -14.07
N VAL A 73 -7.26 17.61 -14.07
CA VAL A 73 -8.50 17.46 -14.86
C VAL A 73 -9.60 17.03 -13.89
N GLN A 74 -10.71 17.75 -13.92
CA GLN A 74 -11.94 17.35 -13.26
C GLN A 74 -12.90 16.78 -14.27
N LEU A 75 -13.31 15.52 -14.04
CA LEU A 75 -14.33 14.83 -14.82
C LEU A 75 -15.63 14.69 -14.02
N LEU A 76 -16.71 14.64 -14.77
CA LEU A 76 -18.04 14.23 -14.32
C LEU A 76 -18.41 12.98 -15.10
N LEU A 77 -18.44 11.83 -14.41
CA LEU A 77 -18.92 10.57 -14.97
C LEU A 77 -20.44 10.47 -14.77
N TYR A 78 -21.13 10.06 -15.81
CA TYR A 78 -22.56 9.73 -15.80
C TYR A 78 -22.72 8.28 -16.23
N VAL A 79 -23.57 7.55 -15.54
CA VAL A 79 -23.96 6.19 -15.88
C VAL A 79 -25.46 6.12 -16.07
N LYS A 80 -25.91 5.24 -16.96
CA LYS A 80 -27.33 5.08 -17.27
C LYS A 80 -27.88 3.85 -16.52
N CYS A 81 -28.91 4.06 -15.71
CA CYS A 81 -29.59 3.01 -14.99
C CYS A 81 -31.10 3.13 -15.25
N ASN A 82 -31.75 2.04 -15.65
CA ASN A 82 -33.20 2.03 -15.95
C ASN A 82 -33.60 3.17 -16.89
N ASP A 83 -32.86 3.37 -17.98
CA ASP A 83 -33.05 4.41 -18.98
C ASP A 83 -32.90 5.86 -18.52
N ALA A 84 -32.52 6.10 -17.25
CA ALA A 84 -32.23 7.42 -16.73
C ALA A 84 -30.74 7.61 -16.49
N TRP A 85 -30.23 8.82 -16.76
CA TRP A 85 -28.87 9.20 -16.41
C TRP A 85 -28.75 9.48 -14.91
N SER A 86 -27.66 9.03 -14.31
CA SER A 86 -27.32 9.36 -12.92
C SER A 86 -27.04 10.86 -12.73
N ALA A 87 -27.04 11.33 -11.51
CA ALA A 87 -26.36 12.55 -11.16
C ALA A 87 -24.85 12.43 -11.50
N PRO A 88 -24.15 13.58 -11.73
CA PRO A 88 -22.72 13.57 -12.02
C PRO A 88 -21.90 12.98 -10.87
N ILE A 89 -20.97 12.09 -11.19
CA ILE A 89 -20.02 11.49 -10.27
C ILE A 89 -18.67 12.18 -10.48
N PRO A 90 -18.22 13.06 -9.58
CA PRO A 90 -17.02 13.85 -9.79
C PRO A 90 -15.75 13.04 -9.53
N GLY A 91 -14.69 13.35 -10.26
CA GLY A 91 -13.34 12.86 -10.02
C GLY A 91 -12.30 13.88 -10.48
N ILE A 92 -11.24 14.04 -9.70
CA ILE A 92 -10.10 14.88 -10.04
C ILE A 92 -8.88 13.97 -10.16
N GLY A 93 -8.17 14.12 -11.28
CA GLY A 93 -6.90 13.45 -11.53
C GLY A 93 -5.81 14.46 -11.85
N GLY A 94 -4.56 14.08 -11.58
CA GLY A 94 -3.42 14.95 -11.79
C GLY A 94 -2.24 14.25 -12.44
N SER A 95 -1.42 15.04 -13.16
CA SER A 95 -0.17 14.57 -13.73
C SER A 95 0.83 15.73 -13.86
N SER A 96 2.12 15.40 -13.83
CA SER A 96 3.17 16.42 -13.98
C SER A 96 3.28 16.88 -15.44
N LEU A 97 3.08 18.16 -15.69
CA LEU A 97 3.44 18.83 -16.96
C LEU A 97 4.94 19.06 -17.02
N VAL A 98 5.50 19.65 -15.95
CA VAL A 98 6.94 19.82 -15.80
C VAL A 98 7.39 19.06 -14.58
N ALA A 99 8.26 18.08 -14.78
CA ALA A 99 8.84 17.25 -13.72
C ALA A 99 10.35 17.51 -13.61
N LYS A 100 10.90 17.37 -12.40
CA LYS A 100 12.34 17.42 -12.18
C LYS A 100 12.92 16.00 -12.25
N GLU A 101 13.77 15.77 -13.21
CA GLU A 101 14.46 14.50 -13.42
C GLU A 101 15.98 14.65 -13.23
N ARG A 102 16.74 13.55 -13.35
CA ARG A 102 18.20 13.56 -13.20
C ARG A 102 18.90 14.50 -14.20
N GLY A 103 18.33 14.66 -15.41
CA GLY A 103 18.85 15.51 -16.48
C GLY A 103 18.37 16.95 -16.46
N GLY A 104 17.55 17.36 -15.49
CA GLY A 104 16.93 18.67 -15.42
C GLY A 104 15.41 18.64 -15.48
N LEU A 105 14.79 19.73 -15.93
CA LEU A 105 13.34 19.80 -16.10
C LEU A 105 12.93 19.10 -17.39
N TYR A 106 11.92 18.23 -17.28
CA TYR A 106 11.28 17.52 -18.38
C TYR A 106 9.84 18.01 -18.54
N THR A 107 9.42 18.32 -19.76
CA THR A 107 8.04 18.71 -20.08
C THR A 107 7.33 17.54 -20.75
N SER A 108 6.19 17.11 -20.17
CA SER A 108 5.36 16.02 -20.70
C SER A 108 4.27 16.57 -21.62
N ASP A 109 4.21 16.06 -22.85
CA ASP A 109 3.13 16.31 -23.81
C ASP A 109 1.88 15.44 -23.55
N GLU A 110 2.04 14.38 -22.71
CA GLU A 110 0.96 13.45 -22.37
C GLU A 110 0.24 13.77 -21.05
N CYS A 111 0.68 14.79 -20.33
CA CYS A 111 0.25 15.03 -18.94
C CYS A 111 -1.28 15.18 -18.80
N TYR A 112 -1.95 15.88 -19.71
CA TYR A 112 -3.42 16.03 -19.69
C TYR A 112 -4.15 14.71 -19.95
N LYS A 113 -3.63 13.87 -20.85
CA LYS A 113 -4.15 12.53 -21.11
C LYS A 113 -4.04 11.64 -19.85
N MET A 114 -2.90 11.72 -19.18
CA MET A 114 -2.66 10.99 -17.92
C MET A 114 -3.58 11.50 -16.81
N ALA A 115 -3.71 12.82 -16.63
CA ALA A 115 -4.60 13.43 -15.65
C ALA A 115 -6.08 13.08 -15.93
N TYR A 116 -6.50 13.05 -17.18
CA TYR A 116 -7.84 12.59 -17.58
C TYR A 116 -8.09 11.13 -17.18
N THR A 117 -7.15 10.25 -17.47
CA THR A 117 -7.25 8.82 -17.12
C THR A 117 -7.27 8.60 -15.60
N ASP A 118 -6.48 9.38 -14.85
CA ASP A 118 -6.50 9.36 -13.39
C ASP A 118 -7.85 9.87 -12.84
N ALA A 119 -8.37 10.97 -13.36
CA ALA A 119 -9.69 11.50 -13.00
C ALA A 119 -10.83 10.47 -13.24
N LEU A 120 -10.81 9.77 -14.36
CA LEU A 120 -11.79 8.70 -14.64
C LEU A 120 -11.65 7.57 -13.60
N SER A 121 -10.42 7.24 -13.21
CA SER A 121 -10.17 6.24 -12.16
C SER A 121 -10.78 6.65 -10.82
N VAL A 122 -10.70 7.94 -10.48
CA VAL A 122 -11.32 8.49 -9.25
C VAL A 122 -12.86 8.44 -9.33
N CYS A 123 -13.47 8.80 -10.46
CA CYS A 123 -14.91 8.63 -10.66
C CYS A 123 -15.35 7.16 -10.48
N CYS A 124 -14.64 6.22 -11.09
CA CYS A 124 -14.93 4.80 -11.00
C CYS A 124 -14.85 4.25 -9.57
N LYS A 125 -13.92 4.76 -8.73
CA LYS A 125 -13.83 4.37 -7.32
C LYS A 125 -15.12 4.62 -6.55
N MET A 126 -15.85 5.69 -6.86
CA MET A 126 -17.14 6.00 -6.22
C MET A 126 -18.21 4.94 -6.49
N LEU A 127 -18.09 4.20 -7.58
CA LEU A 127 -18.96 3.08 -7.94
C LEU A 127 -18.44 1.73 -7.43
N GLY A 128 -17.28 1.70 -6.74
CA GLY A 128 -16.67 0.48 -6.19
C GLY A 128 -15.67 -0.22 -7.11
N PHE A 129 -15.31 0.35 -8.26
CA PHE A 129 -14.34 -0.26 -9.18
C PHE A 129 -12.99 -0.48 -8.52
N GLY A 130 -12.58 -1.75 -8.44
CA GLY A 130 -11.31 -2.14 -7.83
C GLY A 130 -11.26 -1.98 -6.32
N ALA A 131 -12.39 -1.91 -5.64
CA ALA A 131 -12.47 -1.67 -4.20
C ALA A 131 -11.57 -2.61 -3.40
N ASP A 132 -11.49 -3.90 -3.75
CA ASP A 132 -10.67 -4.87 -3.03
C ASP A 132 -9.17 -4.56 -3.10
N VAL A 133 -8.70 -3.96 -4.20
CA VAL A 133 -7.31 -3.51 -4.34
C VAL A 133 -7.02 -2.35 -3.41
N TYR A 134 -7.94 -1.38 -3.31
CA TYR A 134 -7.79 -0.23 -2.41
C TYR A 134 -7.89 -0.63 -0.94
N TRP A 135 -8.81 -1.52 -0.57
CA TRP A 135 -8.90 -2.08 0.78
C TRP A 135 -7.60 -2.80 1.17
N ALA A 136 -7.04 -3.64 0.28
CA ALA A 136 -5.80 -4.35 0.53
C ALA A 136 -4.57 -3.43 0.61
N ALA A 137 -4.58 -2.31 -0.13
CA ALA A 137 -3.49 -1.34 -0.15
C ALA A 137 -3.59 -0.29 0.97
N ASP A 138 -4.76 -0.14 1.59
CA ASP A 138 -4.98 0.81 2.68
C ASP A 138 -4.31 0.31 3.96
N ARG A 139 -3.07 0.73 4.17
CA ARG A 139 -2.28 0.48 5.38
C ARG A 139 -2.50 1.57 6.43
N THR A 140 -3.69 2.12 6.52
CA THR A 140 -4.04 3.18 7.46
C THR A 140 -4.32 2.61 8.86
N LYS A 141 -4.61 3.51 9.80
CA LYS A 141 -5.02 3.20 11.19
C LYS A 141 -6.23 2.25 11.33
N TYR A 142 -6.91 1.92 10.22
CA TYR A 142 -8.05 1.00 10.18
C TYR A 142 -7.68 -0.46 9.91
N GLN A 143 -6.41 -0.75 9.54
CA GLN A 143 -5.97 -2.14 9.48
C GLN A 143 -5.94 -2.71 10.89
N GLN A 144 -6.81 -3.65 11.18
CA GLN A 144 -6.62 -4.54 12.33
C GLN A 144 -5.27 -5.23 12.15
N VAL A 145 -4.47 -5.22 13.21
CA VAL A 145 -3.14 -5.85 13.25
C VAL A 145 -3.26 -7.28 12.69
N GLN A 146 -2.67 -7.50 11.51
CA GLN A 146 -2.65 -8.83 10.90
C GLN A 146 -1.78 -9.76 11.78
N PRO A 147 -2.06 -11.07 11.85
CA PRO A 147 -1.31 -12.01 12.69
C PRO A 147 0.21 -12.05 12.43
N GLN A 148 0.70 -11.46 11.34
CA GLN A 148 2.14 -11.34 11.05
C GLN A 148 2.82 -10.21 11.83
N ASP A 149 2.09 -9.14 12.18
CA ASP A 149 2.64 -8.05 13.00
C ASP A 149 2.66 -8.46 14.47
N THR A 150 1.68 -9.26 14.91
CA THR A 150 1.69 -9.88 16.25
C THR A 150 2.88 -10.83 16.42
N LYS A 151 3.28 -11.60 15.41
CA LYS A 151 4.49 -12.44 15.48
C LYS A 151 5.78 -11.63 15.58
N LYS A 152 5.87 -10.50 14.86
CA LYS A 152 7.04 -9.60 14.95
C LYS A 152 7.07 -8.82 16.26
N GLU A 153 5.93 -8.43 16.77
CA GLU A 153 5.80 -7.73 18.04
C GLU A 153 6.04 -8.68 19.22
N GLN A 154 5.51 -9.89 19.17
CA GLN A 154 5.81 -10.96 20.13
C GLN A 154 7.29 -11.38 20.09
N ALA A 155 7.92 -11.47 18.91
CA ALA A 155 9.35 -11.72 18.79
C ALA A 155 10.19 -10.55 19.33
N ARG A 156 9.76 -9.30 19.19
CA ARG A 156 10.42 -8.13 19.80
C ARG A 156 10.21 -8.07 21.31
N GLN A 157 9.04 -8.43 21.82
CA GLN A 157 8.77 -8.53 23.25
C GLN A 157 9.56 -9.67 23.89
N GLN A 158 9.59 -10.85 23.27
CA GLN A 158 10.43 -11.98 23.71
C GLN A 158 11.93 -11.68 23.67
N ALA A 159 12.38 -10.90 22.67
CA ALA A 159 13.78 -10.46 22.58
C ALA A 159 14.15 -9.40 23.65
N ALA A 160 13.16 -8.67 24.19
CA ALA A 160 13.34 -7.68 25.24
C ALA A 160 13.09 -8.25 26.65
N GLU A 161 12.55 -9.45 26.75
CA GLU A 161 12.27 -10.11 28.02
C GLU A 161 13.57 -10.48 28.74
N LYS A 162 13.66 -10.12 30.00
CA LYS A 162 14.84 -10.47 30.81
C LYS A 162 14.98 -11.99 30.96
N ILE A 163 16.21 -12.45 31.06
CA ILE A 163 16.55 -13.85 31.33
C ILE A 163 15.76 -14.41 32.52
N SER A 164 15.26 -15.63 32.41
CA SER A 164 14.51 -16.27 33.51
C SER A 164 15.42 -16.66 34.68
N PRO A 165 14.88 -16.74 35.91
CA PRO A 165 15.66 -17.19 37.08
C PRO A 165 16.32 -18.55 36.86
N ASP A 166 15.63 -19.48 36.23
CA ASP A 166 16.16 -20.84 35.95
C ASP A 166 17.33 -20.80 34.97
N GLN A 167 17.21 -19.99 33.93
CA GLN A 167 18.29 -19.77 32.94
C GLN A 167 19.52 -19.12 33.60
N VAL A 168 19.31 -18.20 34.53
CA VAL A 168 20.40 -17.57 35.29
C VAL A 168 21.18 -18.62 36.11
N VAL A 169 20.47 -19.52 36.78
CA VAL A 169 21.11 -20.60 37.58
C VAL A 169 21.99 -21.47 36.68
N ILE A 170 21.46 -21.98 35.59
CA ILE A 170 22.16 -22.86 34.66
C ILE A 170 23.40 -22.16 34.05
N LEU A 171 23.26 -20.90 33.63
CA LEU A 171 24.42 -20.16 33.10
C LEU A 171 25.45 -19.82 34.15
N LYS A 172 25.07 -19.61 35.41
CA LYS A 172 26.04 -19.41 36.53
C LYS A 172 26.81 -20.68 36.80
N GLU A 173 26.19 -21.84 36.80
CA GLU A 173 26.88 -23.12 36.94
C GLU A 173 27.90 -23.36 35.80
N ASN A 174 27.65 -22.78 34.64
CA ASN A 174 28.52 -22.84 33.46
C ASN A 174 29.36 -21.56 33.25
N ALA A 175 29.48 -20.67 34.24
CA ALA A 175 30.14 -19.36 34.09
C ALA A 175 31.62 -19.45 33.69
N GLU A 176 32.31 -20.51 34.09
CA GLU A 176 33.70 -20.74 33.72
C GLU A 176 33.89 -21.27 32.29
N ASN A 177 32.82 -21.66 31.61
CA ASN A 177 32.89 -22.16 30.25
C ASN A 177 33.28 -21.02 29.28
N GLU A 178 34.32 -21.25 28.50
CA GLU A 178 34.84 -20.29 27.52
C GLU A 178 33.79 -19.79 26.53
N ARG A 179 32.79 -20.61 26.22
CA ARG A 179 31.68 -20.23 25.32
C ARG A 179 30.75 -19.21 25.97
N VAL A 180 30.51 -19.33 27.29
CA VAL A 180 29.73 -18.37 28.08
C VAL A 180 30.46 -17.05 28.16
N LYS A 181 31.77 -17.08 28.54
CA LYS A 181 32.60 -15.87 28.59
C LYS A 181 32.65 -15.12 27.26
N LYS A 182 32.84 -15.82 26.14
CA LYS A 182 32.80 -15.23 24.81
C LYS A 182 31.44 -14.66 24.42
N ALA A 183 30.35 -15.31 24.85
CA ALA A 183 28.99 -14.81 24.57
C ALA A 183 28.71 -13.53 25.37
N LEU A 184 29.05 -13.44 26.62
CA LEU A 184 28.92 -12.21 27.42
C LEU A 184 29.70 -11.05 26.81
N ALA A 185 30.93 -11.28 26.36
CA ALA A 185 31.74 -10.29 25.67
C ALA A 185 31.08 -9.85 24.32
N TYR A 186 30.53 -10.80 23.58
CA TYR A 186 29.82 -10.52 22.30
C TYR A 186 28.58 -9.65 22.49
N TYR A 187 27.77 -9.96 23.52
CA TYR A 187 26.56 -9.18 23.84
C TYR A 187 26.87 -7.92 24.66
N LYS A 188 28.14 -7.68 25.01
CA LYS A 188 28.61 -6.52 25.79
C LYS A 188 27.90 -6.38 27.13
N VAL A 189 27.64 -7.49 27.80
CA VAL A 189 27.06 -7.54 29.15
C VAL A 189 28.10 -8.06 30.14
N SER A 190 28.13 -7.46 31.35
CA SER A 190 29.10 -7.82 32.38
C SER A 190 28.58 -8.89 33.31
N ARG A 191 27.27 -9.11 33.37
CA ARG A 191 26.64 -10.07 34.28
C ARG A 191 25.61 -10.90 33.51
N ILE A 192 25.47 -12.15 33.92
CA ILE A 192 24.50 -13.09 33.30
C ILE A 192 23.06 -12.56 33.41
N GLU A 193 22.74 -11.90 34.55
CA GLU A 193 21.42 -11.33 34.81
C GLU A 193 21.04 -10.18 33.87
N ASP A 194 22.01 -9.59 33.20
CA ASP A 194 21.77 -8.50 32.22
C ASP A 194 21.48 -9.01 30.83
N LEU A 195 21.53 -10.33 30.60
CA LEU A 195 21.11 -10.95 29.34
C LEU A 195 19.59 -10.88 29.16
N THR A 196 19.18 -10.81 27.91
CA THR A 196 17.77 -11.07 27.54
C THR A 196 17.54 -12.58 27.42
N ARG A 197 16.29 -13.00 27.54
CA ARG A 197 15.89 -14.40 27.38
C ARG A 197 16.38 -14.98 26.07
N HIS A 198 16.20 -14.23 24.96
CA HIS A 198 16.67 -14.65 23.64
C HIS A 198 18.19 -14.84 23.56
N GLN A 199 18.98 -13.96 24.23
CA GLN A 199 20.43 -14.10 24.28
C GLN A 199 20.83 -15.34 25.07
N ALA A 200 20.14 -15.63 26.17
CA ALA A 200 20.35 -16.85 26.96
C ALA A 200 20.05 -18.12 26.13
N ASP A 201 18.92 -18.16 25.42
CA ASP A 201 18.55 -19.28 24.54
C ASP A 201 19.63 -19.54 23.47
N GLN A 202 20.20 -18.48 22.88
CA GLN A 202 21.30 -18.59 21.93
C GLN A 202 22.60 -19.19 22.57
N ILE A 203 22.83 -18.89 23.81
CA ILE A 203 23.98 -19.46 24.57
C ILE A 203 23.72 -20.94 24.85
N PHE A 204 22.48 -21.31 25.26
CA PHE A 204 22.11 -22.71 25.49
C PHE A 204 22.27 -23.56 24.23
N MET A 205 21.78 -23.10 23.11
CA MET A 205 21.95 -23.81 21.81
C MET A 205 23.43 -24.07 21.48
N LYS A 206 24.34 -23.13 21.82
CA LYS A 206 25.77 -23.27 21.57
C LYS A 206 26.47 -24.18 22.61
N LEU A 207 25.92 -24.31 23.80
CA LEU A 207 26.41 -25.21 24.86
C LEU A 207 25.93 -26.65 24.66
N GLY A 208 24.81 -26.82 23.88
CA GLY A 208 24.18 -28.12 23.73
C GLY A 208 23.30 -28.51 24.92
N LEU A 209 22.75 -27.50 25.62
CA LEU A 209 21.87 -27.62 26.78
C LEU A 209 20.41 -27.42 26.37
#